data_0d43d7bd60ec828bf1a59ec9bfaf8239
#
_entry.id   0d43d7bd60ec828bf1a59ec9bfaf8239
#
_cell.length_a   1.000
_cell.length_b   1.000
_cell.length_c   1.000
_cell.angle_alpha   90.00
_cell.angle_beta   90.00
_cell.angle_gamma   90.00
#
_symmetry.space_group_name_H-M   'P 1'
#
loop_
_entity.id
_entity.type
_entity.pdbx_description
1 polymer ?
#
loop_
_entity_poly.entity_id
_entity_poly.type
_entity_poly.pdbx_seq_one_letter_code
_entity_poly.pdbx_strand_id
1 'polypeptide(L)'
;MDAKLRRILCEIGQADGFYPRKYRAAGIDPLRIEHIADLPFTTKAEIAVDQTNAPPYGTNLLLPQRDYSRVHQTSGTTTGRPLRWLDTPASWQWILNCWSQGFRDCIGLTRDDRVFFPFSFGPFLGFWAAFEAVARDGFFAISGGGMPTTARLRTLIEHGATVVCCTPTYALHLAEVAVAEKIDLAASAVRAVVVAGEPGGSIPATRERIAQAWGARVYDHYGLTEVGPVAFETTDRPNEMRILESEFLVEVLDPGTGRPSDTGELVLTNLGRVGSPLIRYRTGDLVTLSPTRDAQGHRYIDGGILSRADDMIHIRGNNLYPSAIEAVIRRFREVVEFRILIDESEVLSDLKIEIEPTDAAFGTKLAENVARAIRDDLLFRVDVAAVAPGTLPRFELKSRRVVRVKKSV
;
A
#
# COMPACT_ATOMS: atom_id res chain seq x y z
N MET A 1 -7.53 -11.15 -26.44
CA MET A 1 -7.48 -9.89 -25.65
C MET A 1 -8.81 -9.70 -24.90
N ASP A 2 -8.77 -9.28 -23.64
CA ASP A 2 -9.93 -9.03 -22.77
C ASP A 2 -10.91 -8.00 -23.37
N ALA A 3 -12.23 -8.23 -23.23
CA ALA A 3 -13.26 -7.37 -23.80
C ALA A 3 -13.31 -5.96 -23.18
N LYS A 4 -13.04 -5.85 -21.85
CA LYS A 4 -12.96 -4.58 -21.15
C LYS A 4 -11.75 -3.77 -21.65
N LEU A 5 -10.59 -4.44 -21.85
CA LEU A 5 -9.40 -3.80 -22.40
C LEU A 5 -9.66 -3.28 -23.82
N ARG A 6 -10.30 -4.09 -24.69
CA ARG A 6 -10.66 -3.65 -26.06
C ARG A 6 -11.49 -2.37 -26.04
N ARG A 7 -12.48 -2.30 -25.15
CA ARG A 7 -13.30 -1.10 -24.97
C ARG A 7 -12.45 0.13 -24.62
N ILE A 8 -11.54 -0.01 -23.64
CA ILE A 8 -10.65 1.09 -23.23
C ILE A 8 -9.77 1.53 -24.40
N LEU A 9 -9.21 0.60 -25.17
CA LEU A 9 -8.37 0.92 -26.32
C LEU A 9 -9.17 1.62 -27.43
N CYS A 10 -10.45 1.26 -27.63
CA CYS A 10 -11.34 1.98 -28.53
C CYS A 10 -11.57 3.45 -28.09
N GLU A 11 -11.83 3.66 -26.81
CA GLU A 11 -11.99 5.03 -26.24
C GLU A 11 -10.69 5.85 -26.40
N ILE A 12 -9.54 5.23 -26.13
CA ILE A 12 -8.23 5.86 -26.35
C ILE A 12 -8.02 6.22 -27.82
N GLY A 13 -8.39 5.34 -28.74
CA GLY A 13 -8.23 5.59 -30.18
C GLY A 13 -9.06 6.78 -30.70
N GLN A 14 -10.13 7.13 -30.00
CA GLN A 14 -11.03 8.25 -30.35
C GLN A 14 -10.72 9.54 -29.57
N ALA A 15 -9.91 9.47 -28.53
CA ALA A 15 -9.54 10.59 -27.68
C ALA A 15 -8.31 11.35 -28.20
N ASP A 16 -8.03 12.49 -27.57
CA ASP A 16 -6.72 13.14 -27.59
C ASP A 16 -6.15 13.14 -26.17
N GLY A 17 -4.83 13.20 -26.02
CA GLY A 17 -4.22 13.23 -24.70
C GLY A 17 -3.00 12.31 -24.55
N PHE A 18 -2.78 11.84 -23.34
CA PHE A 18 -1.57 11.07 -22.95
C PHE A 18 -1.39 9.79 -23.78
N TYR A 19 -2.33 8.86 -23.73
CA TYR A 19 -2.19 7.57 -24.44
C TYR A 19 -2.21 7.69 -25.96
N PRO A 20 -3.10 8.45 -26.59
CA PRO A 20 -3.06 8.66 -28.05
C PRO A 20 -1.71 9.19 -28.54
N ARG A 21 -1.10 10.16 -27.82
CA ARG A 21 0.23 10.65 -28.17
C ARG A 21 1.31 9.60 -27.99
N LYS A 22 1.26 8.87 -26.87
CA LYS A 22 2.22 7.80 -26.56
C LYS A 22 2.20 6.69 -27.60
N TYR A 23 1.03 6.21 -27.99
CA TYR A 23 0.89 5.14 -28.99
C TYR A 23 1.31 5.61 -30.39
N ARG A 24 0.94 6.82 -30.75
CA ARG A 24 1.36 7.44 -32.01
C ARG A 24 2.89 7.58 -32.10
N ALA A 25 3.53 8.04 -31.04
CA ALA A 25 4.98 8.13 -30.95
C ALA A 25 5.68 6.75 -31.05
N ALA A 26 5.02 5.70 -30.59
CA ALA A 26 5.50 4.31 -30.69
C ALA A 26 5.15 3.63 -32.02
N GLY A 27 4.41 4.30 -32.93
CA GLY A 27 3.92 3.70 -34.17
C GLY A 27 2.84 2.63 -33.97
N ILE A 28 2.11 2.67 -32.85
CA ILE A 28 1.12 1.67 -32.46
C ILE A 28 -0.28 2.18 -32.74
N ASP A 29 -1.08 1.35 -33.43
CA ASP A 29 -2.51 1.52 -33.54
C ASP A 29 -3.20 0.69 -32.44
N PRO A 30 -3.81 1.32 -31.42
CA PRO A 30 -4.42 0.61 -30.30
C PRO A 30 -5.58 -0.30 -30.72
N LEU A 31 -6.19 -0.05 -31.89
CA LEU A 31 -7.30 -0.85 -32.39
C LEU A 31 -6.86 -2.17 -33.05
N ARG A 32 -5.56 -2.27 -33.39
CA ARG A 32 -4.97 -3.45 -34.08
C ARG A 32 -4.15 -4.33 -33.14
N ILE A 33 -4.11 -4.02 -31.85
CA ILE A 33 -3.36 -4.79 -30.85
C ILE A 33 -4.04 -6.13 -30.60
N GLU A 34 -3.28 -7.20 -30.67
CA GLU A 34 -3.71 -8.57 -30.35
C GLU A 34 -3.31 -9.00 -28.95
N HIS A 35 -2.11 -8.59 -28.51
CA HIS A 35 -1.57 -8.91 -27.20
C HIS A 35 -1.26 -7.64 -26.39
N ILE A 36 -1.57 -7.66 -25.10
CA ILE A 36 -1.26 -6.53 -24.19
C ILE A 36 0.24 -6.24 -24.15
N ALA A 37 1.07 -7.27 -24.33
CA ALA A 37 2.53 -7.15 -24.35
C ALA A 37 3.06 -6.24 -25.48
N ASP A 38 2.28 -6.01 -26.53
CA ASP A 38 2.66 -5.13 -27.64
C ASP A 38 2.51 -3.65 -27.28
N LEU A 39 1.78 -3.34 -26.20
CA LEU A 39 1.64 -1.97 -25.70
C LEU A 39 2.84 -1.54 -24.86
N PRO A 40 3.29 -0.28 -24.96
CA PRO A 40 4.38 0.23 -24.13
C PRO A 40 3.97 0.34 -22.68
N PHE A 41 4.92 0.14 -21.77
CA PHE A 41 4.73 0.36 -20.33
C PHE A 41 4.41 1.83 -20.05
N THR A 42 3.62 2.07 -19.03
CA THR A 42 3.39 3.39 -18.46
C THR A 42 4.11 3.50 -17.12
N THR A 43 4.80 4.60 -16.90
CA THR A 43 5.54 4.86 -15.66
C THR A 43 4.96 6.04 -14.89
N LYS A 44 5.21 6.07 -13.60
CA LYS A 44 4.84 7.20 -12.72
C LYS A 44 5.49 8.52 -13.17
N ALA A 45 6.73 8.44 -13.67
CA ALA A 45 7.48 9.58 -14.17
C ALA A 45 6.81 10.20 -15.40
N GLU A 46 6.34 9.39 -16.36
CA GLU A 46 5.63 9.88 -17.54
C GLU A 46 4.34 10.63 -17.16
N ILE A 47 3.56 10.09 -16.22
CA ILE A 47 2.34 10.75 -15.72
C ILE A 47 2.69 12.06 -15.00
N ALA A 48 3.77 12.08 -14.20
CA ALA A 48 4.22 13.29 -13.52
C ALA A 48 4.64 14.40 -14.51
N VAL A 49 5.33 14.04 -15.58
CA VAL A 49 5.70 14.95 -16.66
C VAL A 49 4.45 15.48 -17.39
N ASP A 50 3.50 14.59 -17.71
CA ASP A 50 2.24 15.00 -18.34
C ASP A 50 1.45 15.98 -17.47
N GLN A 51 1.34 15.74 -16.15
CA GLN A 51 0.66 16.65 -15.22
C GLN A 51 1.42 17.97 -15.00
N THR A 52 2.74 17.98 -15.19
CA THR A 52 3.55 19.20 -15.13
C THR A 52 3.33 20.06 -16.37
N ASN A 53 3.25 19.42 -17.53
CA ASN A 53 3.08 20.08 -18.82
C ASN A 53 1.63 20.55 -19.08
N ALA A 54 0.65 19.89 -18.47
CA ALA A 54 -0.77 20.21 -18.58
C ALA A 54 -1.44 20.28 -17.18
N PRO A 55 -1.10 21.28 -16.36
CA PRO A 55 -1.65 21.38 -15.00
C PRO A 55 -3.14 21.73 -15.02
N PRO A 56 -3.92 21.35 -13.98
CA PRO A 56 -3.44 20.67 -12.78
C PRO A 56 -3.50 19.13 -12.85
N TYR A 57 -4.10 18.52 -13.88
CA TYR A 57 -4.46 17.10 -13.90
C TYR A 57 -3.76 16.27 -14.99
N GLY A 58 -3.01 16.92 -15.87
CA GLY A 58 -2.44 16.25 -17.05
C GLY A 58 -3.50 16.01 -18.13
N THR A 59 -3.15 15.14 -19.05
CA THR A 59 -3.97 14.83 -20.25
C THR A 59 -4.38 13.34 -20.30
N ASN A 60 -4.16 12.59 -19.23
CA ASN A 60 -4.66 11.21 -19.12
C ASN A 60 -6.16 11.22 -18.74
N LEU A 61 -6.96 11.95 -19.50
CA LEU A 61 -8.38 12.13 -19.34
C LEU A 61 -9.06 11.82 -20.68
N LEU A 62 -9.93 10.81 -20.72
CA LEU A 62 -10.64 10.40 -21.94
C LEU A 62 -11.96 11.16 -22.13
N LEU A 63 -12.40 11.90 -21.11
CA LEU A 63 -13.65 12.64 -21.11
C LEU A 63 -13.39 14.12 -20.76
N PRO A 64 -14.32 15.04 -21.11
CA PRO A 64 -14.26 16.43 -20.65
C PRO A 64 -14.22 16.50 -19.11
N GLN A 65 -13.45 17.46 -18.56
CA GLN A 65 -13.26 17.60 -17.10
C GLN A 65 -14.58 17.69 -16.31
N ARG A 66 -15.63 18.27 -16.89
CA ARG A 66 -16.97 18.37 -16.27
C ARG A 66 -17.63 17.04 -15.97
N ASP A 67 -17.18 15.95 -16.58
CA ASP A 67 -17.73 14.59 -16.41
C ASP A 67 -17.03 13.83 -15.27
N TYR A 68 -16.02 14.45 -14.64
CA TYR A 68 -15.36 13.92 -13.46
C TYR A 68 -15.96 14.53 -12.20
N SER A 69 -16.20 13.70 -11.20
CA SER A 69 -16.86 14.09 -9.95
C SER A 69 -15.95 14.04 -8.74
N ARG A 70 -14.75 13.44 -8.87
CA ARG A 70 -13.82 13.27 -7.74
C ARG A 70 -12.38 13.49 -8.16
N VAL A 71 -11.58 13.99 -7.21
CA VAL A 71 -10.13 14.08 -7.31
C VAL A 71 -9.50 13.45 -6.08
N HIS A 72 -8.52 12.58 -6.33
CA HIS A 72 -7.65 12.05 -5.29
C HIS A 72 -6.20 12.30 -5.66
N GLN A 73 -5.31 12.22 -4.69
CA GLN A 73 -3.88 12.42 -4.95
C GLN A 73 -3.01 11.42 -4.20
N THR A 74 -1.84 11.14 -4.76
CA THR A 74 -0.83 10.30 -4.09
C THR A 74 -0.14 11.10 -2.98
N SER A 75 0.60 10.41 -2.10
CA SER A 75 1.39 11.06 -1.04
C SER A 75 2.55 11.91 -1.55
N GLY A 76 2.97 11.71 -2.82
CA GLY A 76 4.04 12.49 -3.45
C GLY A 76 5.46 12.14 -2.98
N THR A 77 5.66 11.05 -2.27
CA THR A 77 6.95 10.66 -1.68
C THR A 77 8.04 10.40 -2.72
N THR A 78 7.70 9.82 -3.87
CA THR A 78 8.68 9.42 -4.91
C THR A 78 9.07 10.58 -5.84
N THR A 79 8.11 11.45 -6.22
CA THR A 79 8.35 12.51 -7.22
C THR A 79 8.47 13.90 -6.60
N GLY A 80 8.36 14.03 -5.28
CA GLY A 80 8.32 15.31 -4.57
C GLY A 80 7.01 16.10 -4.79
N ARG A 81 6.16 15.68 -5.72
CA ARG A 81 4.84 16.28 -5.99
C ARG A 81 3.76 15.20 -6.05
N PRO A 82 2.60 15.40 -5.38
CA PRO A 82 1.47 14.47 -5.49
C PRO A 82 0.95 14.39 -6.92
N LEU A 83 0.72 13.18 -7.42
CA LEU A 83 -0.06 12.98 -8.64
C LEU A 83 -1.55 13.09 -8.31
N ARG A 84 -2.29 13.79 -9.16
CA ARG A 84 -3.73 13.95 -9.05
C ARG A 84 -4.43 12.98 -10.00
N TRP A 85 -5.45 12.34 -9.49
CA TRP A 85 -6.23 11.36 -10.26
C TRP A 85 -7.71 11.71 -10.19
N LEU A 86 -8.33 11.78 -11.36
CA LEU A 86 -9.75 12.11 -11.46
C LEU A 86 -10.58 10.86 -11.72
N ASP A 87 -11.75 10.81 -11.11
CA ASP A 87 -12.72 9.77 -11.29
C ASP A 87 -14.07 10.31 -11.76
N THR A 88 -14.60 9.69 -12.81
CA THR A 88 -16.00 9.86 -13.20
C THR A 88 -16.90 9.11 -12.20
N PRO A 89 -18.22 9.39 -12.17
CA PRO A 89 -19.16 8.58 -11.38
C PRO A 89 -19.05 7.07 -11.68
N ALA A 90 -18.86 6.70 -12.94
CA ALA A 90 -18.71 5.29 -13.35
C ALA A 90 -17.40 4.68 -12.85
N SER A 91 -16.25 5.39 -12.97
CA SER A 91 -14.96 4.95 -12.45
C SER A 91 -15.01 4.80 -10.93
N TRP A 92 -15.65 5.74 -10.23
CA TRP A 92 -15.82 5.67 -8.79
C TRP A 92 -16.66 4.46 -8.37
N GLN A 93 -17.78 4.24 -9.05
CA GLN A 93 -18.60 3.06 -8.80
C GLN A 93 -17.84 1.74 -9.00
N TRP A 94 -16.99 1.67 -10.02
CA TRP A 94 -16.10 0.54 -10.25
C TRP A 94 -15.12 0.33 -9.09
N ILE A 95 -14.49 1.39 -8.59
CA ILE A 95 -13.59 1.33 -7.43
C ILE A 95 -14.34 0.78 -6.20
N LEU A 96 -15.56 1.27 -5.94
CA LEU A 96 -16.38 0.77 -4.84
C LEU A 96 -16.75 -0.70 -5.02
N ASN A 97 -17.01 -1.16 -6.25
CA ASN A 97 -17.29 -2.58 -6.52
C ASN A 97 -16.09 -3.48 -6.22
N CYS A 98 -14.86 -3.03 -6.55
CA CYS A 98 -13.65 -3.77 -6.18
C CYS A 98 -13.52 -3.91 -4.66
N TRP A 99 -13.76 -2.83 -3.90
CA TRP A 99 -13.80 -2.89 -2.43
C TRP A 99 -14.88 -3.83 -1.90
N SER A 100 -16.09 -3.80 -2.50
CA SER A 100 -17.19 -4.69 -2.13
C SER A 100 -16.82 -6.16 -2.31
N GLN A 101 -16.13 -6.50 -3.41
CA GLN A 101 -15.61 -7.86 -3.62
C GLN A 101 -14.62 -8.23 -2.52
N GLY A 102 -13.65 -7.35 -2.23
CA GLY A 102 -12.68 -7.59 -1.15
C GLY A 102 -13.34 -7.81 0.20
N PHE A 103 -14.27 -6.97 0.58
CA PHE A 103 -14.95 -7.08 1.87
C PHE A 103 -15.82 -8.34 1.98
N ARG A 104 -16.62 -8.66 0.95
CA ARG A 104 -17.53 -9.82 0.99
C ARG A 104 -16.79 -11.14 0.77
N ASP A 105 -16.02 -11.21 -0.31
CA ASP A 105 -15.52 -12.48 -0.84
C ASP A 105 -14.16 -12.87 -0.24
N CYS A 106 -13.40 -11.89 0.28
CA CYS A 106 -12.08 -12.13 0.86
C CYS A 106 -12.11 -12.05 2.39
N ILE A 107 -12.64 -10.97 2.95
CA ILE A 107 -12.68 -10.72 4.40
C ILE A 107 -13.91 -11.35 5.06
N GLY A 108 -14.98 -11.60 4.30
CA GLY A 108 -16.21 -12.22 4.78
C GLY A 108 -17.01 -11.29 5.68
N LEU A 109 -17.25 -10.04 5.24
CA LEU A 109 -18.18 -9.15 5.96
C LEU A 109 -19.61 -9.68 5.92
N THR A 110 -20.27 -9.58 7.06
CA THR A 110 -21.69 -9.92 7.25
C THR A 110 -22.49 -8.70 7.68
N ARG A 111 -23.82 -8.80 7.68
CA ARG A 111 -24.71 -7.70 8.13
C ARG A 111 -24.59 -7.37 9.62
N ASP A 112 -24.00 -8.25 10.41
CA ASP A 112 -23.74 -8.02 11.83
C ASP A 112 -22.45 -7.22 12.06
N ASP A 113 -21.64 -7.01 11.02
CA ASP A 113 -20.38 -6.30 11.15
C ASP A 113 -20.57 -4.78 11.22
N ARG A 114 -19.81 -4.18 12.11
CA ARG A 114 -19.64 -2.75 12.29
C ARG A 114 -18.21 -2.39 11.96
N VAL A 115 -18.01 -1.69 10.83
CA VAL A 115 -16.69 -1.39 10.30
C VAL A 115 -16.25 0.00 10.72
N PHE A 116 -15.16 0.07 11.45
CA PHE A 116 -14.60 1.32 11.96
C PHE A 116 -13.40 1.78 11.12
N PHE A 117 -13.39 3.06 10.77
CA PHE A 117 -12.38 3.70 9.97
C PHE A 117 -11.68 4.81 10.78
N PRO A 118 -10.66 4.47 11.58
CA PRO A 118 -9.97 5.41 12.49
C PRO A 118 -8.91 6.27 11.78
N PHE A 119 -9.29 6.96 10.70
CA PHE A 119 -8.38 7.85 9.99
C PHE A 119 -9.06 9.13 9.52
N SER A 120 -8.24 10.17 9.32
CA SER A 120 -8.67 11.39 8.66
C SER A 120 -8.67 11.18 7.16
N PHE A 121 -9.79 11.41 6.50
CA PHE A 121 -10.00 10.99 5.12
C PHE A 121 -9.06 11.67 4.12
N GLY A 122 -8.87 12.98 4.18
CA GLY A 122 -7.97 13.70 3.29
C GLY A 122 -8.19 13.43 1.78
N PRO A 123 -7.20 13.70 0.93
CA PRO A 123 -7.32 13.50 -0.52
C PRO A 123 -6.94 12.09 -0.98
N PHE A 124 -6.95 11.09 -0.09
CA PHE A 124 -6.46 9.73 -0.38
C PHE A 124 -7.60 8.80 -0.76
N LEU A 125 -7.49 8.20 -1.94
CA LEU A 125 -8.53 7.35 -2.53
C LEU A 125 -8.94 6.18 -1.61
N GLY A 126 -7.97 5.47 -1.04
CA GLY A 126 -8.22 4.24 -0.28
C GLY A 126 -9.13 4.46 0.92
N PHE A 127 -9.02 5.60 1.60
CA PHE A 127 -9.83 5.91 2.78
C PHE A 127 -11.29 6.14 2.41
N TRP A 128 -11.54 6.96 1.40
CA TRP A 128 -12.90 7.22 0.91
C TRP A 128 -13.55 5.99 0.30
N ALA A 129 -12.81 5.26 -0.53
CA ALA A 129 -13.36 4.13 -1.26
C ALA A 129 -13.76 2.99 -0.32
N ALA A 130 -12.95 2.66 0.68
CA ALA A 130 -13.27 1.64 1.67
C ALA A 130 -14.54 2.00 2.47
N PHE A 131 -14.59 3.23 3.00
CA PHE A 131 -15.73 3.72 3.77
C PHE A 131 -17.02 3.76 2.94
N GLU A 132 -16.97 4.36 1.76
CA GLU A 132 -18.16 4.48 0.90
C GLU A 132 -18.65 3.13 0.38
N ALA A 133 -17.76 2.17 0.10
CA ALA A 133 -18.16 0.82 -0.31
C ALA A 133 -18.97 0.13 0.81
N VAL A 134 -18.47 0.20 2.05
CA VAL A 134 -19.16 -0.37 3.23
C VAL A 134 -20.53 0.29 3.40
N ALA A 135 -20.61 1.62 3.40
CA ALA A 135 -21.85 2.36 3.59
C ALA A 135 -22.85 2.12 2.44
N ARG A 136 -22.40 2.15 1.19
CA ARG A 136 -23.21 1.90 0.00
C ARG A 136 -23.83 0.50 0.00
N ASP A 137 -23.05 -0.50 0.40
CA ASP A 137 -23.50 -1.89 0.43
C ASP A 137 -24.40 -2.18 1.64
N GLY A 138 -24.69 -1.15 2.46
CA GLY A 138 -25.62 -1.21 3.60
C GLY A 138 -25.03 -1.89 4.82
N PHE A 139 -23.70 -1.96 4.96
CA PHE A 139 -23.06 -2.35 6.21
C PHE A 139 -22.96 -1.14 7.16
N PHE A 140 -22.77 -1.40 8.42
CA PHE A 140 -22.66 -0.33 9.42
C PHE A 140 -21.25 0.28 9.41
N ALA A 141 -21.12 1.48 8.84
CA ALA A 141 -19.86 2.20 8.74
C ALA A 141 -19.71 3.24 9.86
N ILE A 142 -18.59 3.21 10.58
CA ILE A 142 -18.28 4.14 11.67
C ILE A 142 -17.04 4.95 11.28
N SER A 143 -17.16 6.27 11.21
CA SER A 143 -16.05 7.17 10.91
C SER A 143 -15.35 7.64 12.19
N GLY A 144 -14.02 7.55 12.24
CA GLY A 144 -13.14 8.14 13.26
C GLY A 144 -12.41 9.39 12.80
N GLY A 145 -12.83 9.99 11.66
CA GLY A 145 -12.17 11.16 11.09
C GLY A 145 -12.19 12.37 12.01
N GLY A 146 -11.06 13.08 12.13
CA GLY A 146 -10.93 14.27 12.97
C GLY A 146 -10.82 14.03 14.48
N MET A 147 -10.97 12.79 14.95
CA MET A 147 -10.85 12.46 16.37
C MET A 147 -9.38 12.21 16.76
N PRO A 148 -8.95 12.57 17.98
CA PRO A 148 -7.69 12.10 18.55
C PRO A 148 -7.75 10.58 18.83
N THR A 149 -6.58 9.94 18.91
CA THR A 149 -6.45 8.47 19.03
C THR A 149 -7.23 7.89 20.23
N THR A 150 -7.22 8.54 21.38
CA THR A 150 -8.00 8.12 22.57
C THR A 150 -9.51 8.15 22.34
N ALA A 151 -10.00 9.18 21.64
CA ALA A 151 -11.43 9.27 21.30
C ALA A 151 -11.82 8.20 20.28
N ARG A 152 -10.95 7.89 19.30
CA ARG A 152 -11.15 6.78 18.34
C ARG A 152 -11.29 5.45 19.06
N LEU A 153 -10.43 5.17 20.05
CA LEU A 153 -10.52 3.94 20.85
C LEU A 153 -11.83 3.84 21.61
N ARG A 154 -12.26 4.91 22.27
CA ARG A 154 -13.56 4.93 22.97
C ARG A 154 -14.71 4.72 22.02
N THR A 155 -14.74 5.41 20.89
CA THR A 155 -15.75 5.22 19.82
C THR A 155 -15.80 3.78 19.34
N LEU A 156 -14.64 3.15 19.11
CA LEU A 156 -14.54 1.75 18.69
C LEU A 156 -15.24 0.82 19.71
N ILE A 157 -14.95 1.00 20.99
CA ILE A 157 -15.50 0.18 22.07
C ILE A 157 -17.00 0.47 22.26
N GLU A 158 -17.40 1.74 22.36
CA GLU A 158 -18.80 2.15 22.60
C GLU A 158 -19.75 1.68 21.50
N HIS A 159 -19.30 1.74 20.24
CA HIS A 159 -20.09 1.26 19.10
C HIS A 159 -19.92 -0.24 18.84
N GLY A 160 -19.08 -0.94 19.59
CA GLY A 160 -18.83 -2.36 19.43
C GLY A 160 -18.34 -2.71 18.03
N ALA A 161 -17.39 -1.97 17.50
CA ALA A 161 -16.83 -2.23 16.17
C ALA A 161 -16.29 -3.66 16.07
N THR A 162 -16.58 -4.34 14.97
CA THR A 162 -16.17 -5.73 14.73
C THR A 162 -15.04 -5.85 13.71
N VAL A 163 -14.89 -4.83 12.85
CA VAL A 163 -13.83 -4.75 11.86
C VAL A 163 -13.21 -3.36 11.90
N VAL A 164 -11.88 -3.30 11.84
CA VAL A 164 -11.12 -2.03 11.83
C VAL A 164 -10.31 -1.96 10.54
N CYS A 165 -10.38 -0.83 9.82
CA CYS A 165 -9.56 -0.57 8.64
C CYS A 165 -8.55 0.53 8.93
N CYS A 166 -7.24 0.23 8.91
CA CYS A 166 -6.20 1.23 9.19
C CYS A 166 -4.86 0.84 8.53
N THR A 167 -3.79 1.59 8.77
CA THR A 167 -2.44 1.15 8.40
C THR A 167 -1.88 0.20 9.48
N PRO A 168 -0.93 -0.69 9.15
CA PRO A 168 -0.27 -1.55 10.13
C PRO A 168 0.36 -0.75 11.28
N THR A 169 1.01 0.36 10.96
CA THR A 169 1.60 1.26 11.96
C THR A 169 0.55 1.83 12.90
N TYR A 170 -0.60 2.24 12.36
CA TYR A 170 -1.65 2.80 13.19
C TYR A 170 -2.37 1.75 14.04
N ALA A 171 -2.49 0.51 13.55
CA ALA A 171 -3.00 -0.61 14.35
C ALA A 171 -2.13 -0.85 15.60
N LEU A 172 -0.79 -0.79 15.45
CA LEU A 172 0.14 -0.90 16.57
C LEU A 172 0.07 0.31 17.51
N HIS A 173 -0.04 1.52 16.96
CA HIS A 173 -0.17 2.73 17.77
C HIS A 173 -1.49 2.77 18.57
N LEU A 174 -2.60 2.35 17.97
CA LEU A 174 -3.86 2.19 18.72
C LEU A 174 -3.72 1.21 19.88
N ALA A 175 -3.01 0.09 19.66
CA ALA A 175 -2.75 -0.88 20.73
C ALA A 175 -1.87 -0.30 21.85
N GLU A 176 -0.84 0.49 21.49
CA GLU A 176 0.02 1.18 22.46
C GLU A 176 -0.80 2.16 23.33
N VAL A 177 -1.65 2.98 22.69
CA VAL A 177 -2.50 3.93 23.41
C VAL A 177 -3.58 3.21 24.24
N ALA A 178 -4.11 2.08 23.76
CA ALA A 178 -5.07 1.28 24.54
C ALA A 178 -4.47 0.76 25.85
N VAL A 179 -3.22 0.29 25.82
CA VAL A 179 -2.50 -0.11 27.05
C VAL A 179 -2.36 1.09 28.01
N ALA A 180 -1.98 2.26 27.52
CA ALA A 180 -1.86 3.47 28.35
C ALA A 180 -3.21 3.92 28.95
N GLU A 181 -4.30 3.78 28.19
CA GLU A 181 -5.68 4.07 28.62
C GLU A 181 -6.34 2.94 29.42
N LYS A 182 -5.64 1.81 29.65
CA LYS A 182 -6.14 0.60 30.31
C LYS A 182 -7.38 -0.01 29.62
N ILE A 183 -7.39 0.05 28.29
CA ILE A 183 -8.42 -0.56 27.44
C ILE A 183 -7.90 -1.91 26.97
N ASP A 184 -8.63 -2.97 27.21
CA ASP A 184 -8.32 -4.31 26.71
C ASP A 184 -8.91 -4.48 25.29
N LEU A 185 -8.08 -4.29 24.26
CA LEU A 185 -8.51 -4.46 22.86
C LEU A 185 -8.80 -5.92 22.53
N ALA A 186 -8.13 -6.87 23.14
CA ALA A 186 -8.36 -8.29 22.89
C ALA A 186 -9.72 -8.77 23.42
N ALA A 187 -10.27 -8.08 24.43
CA ALA A 187 -11.62 -8.31 24.94
C ALA A 187 -12.70 -7.51 24.17
N SER A 188 -12.33 -6.71 23.17
CA SER A 188 -13.27 -5.97 22.34
C SER A 188 -14.05 -6.87 21.39
N ALA A 189 -15.07 -6.31 20.71
CA ALA A 189 -15.81 -7.04 19.67
C ALA A 189 -15.06 -7.18 18.34
N VAL A 190 -13.84 -6.63 18.21
CA VAL A 190 -13.06 -6.63 16.96
C VAL A 190 -12.64 -8.06 16.63
N ARG A 191 -13.13 -8.59 15.49
CA ARG A 191 -12.76 -9.89 14.95
C ARG A 191 -11.72 -9.82 13.83
N ALA A 192 -11.61 -8.65 13.18
CA ALA A 192 -10.73 -8.46 12.04
C ALA A 192 -10.11 -7.05 11.99
N VAL A 193 -8.82 -6.99 11.68
CA VAL A 193 -8.09 -5.76 11.40
C VAL A 193 -7.63 -5.82 9.94
N VAL A 194 -8.19 -4.98 9.08
CA VAL A 194 -7.83 -4.86 7.67
C VAL A 194 -6.77 -3.78 7.56
N VAL A 195 -5.59 -4.15 7.14
CA VAL A 195 -4.46 -3.22 7.04
C VAL A 195 -4.08 -2.96 5.59
N ALA A 196 -3.65 -1.73 5.31
CA ALA A 196 -3.23 -1.32 3.98
C ALA A 196 -2.34 -0.08 3.99
N GLY A 197 -1.78 0.25 2.83
CA GLY A 197 -1.14 1.54 2.57
C GLY A 197 0.35 1.57 2.78
N GLU A 198 0.91 0.65 3.53
CA GLU A 198 2.35 0.46 3.78
C GLU A 198 2.64 -1.02 4.03
N PRO A 199 3.91 -1.48 3.94
CA PRO A 199 4.27 -2.83 4.38
C PRO A 199 3.96 -3.05 5.86
N GLY A 200 3.60 -4.28 6.23
CA GLY A 200 3.34 -4.65 7.63
C GLY A 200 2.31 -5.76 7.78
N GLY A 201 1.24 -5.73 7.02
CA GLY A 201 0.20 -6.77 7.05
C GLY A 201 0.74 -8.16 6.71
N SER A 202 1.67 -8.23 5.79
CA SER A 202 2.35 -9.47 5.37
C SER A 202 3.74 -9.66 6.01
N ILE A 203 4.22 -8.72 6.84
CA ILE A 203 5.44 -8.93 7.63
C ILE A 203 5.09 -9.76 8.88
N PRO A 204 5.58 -11.02 9.02
CA PRO A 204 5.09 -11.95 10.03
C PRO A 204 5.12 -11.40 11.45
N ALA A 205 6.21 -10.78 11.87
CA ALA A 205 6.37 -10.25 13.22
C ALA A 205 5.42 -9.05 13.50
N THR A 206 5.19 -8.17 12.50
CA THR A 206 4.25 -7.06 12.62
C THR A 206 2.82 -7.58 12.71
N ARG A 207 2.48 -8.50 11.81
CA ARG A 207 1.17 -9.16 11.77
C ARG A 207 0.84 -9.86 13.09
N GLU A 208 1.77 -10.63 13.61
CA GLU A 208 1.61 -11.34 14.88
C GLU A 208 1.37 -10.37 16.04
N ARG A 209 2.14 -9.28 16.12
CA ARG A 209 1.96 -8.24 17.14
C ARG A 209 0.58 -7.60 17.08
N ILE A 210 0.10 -7.27 15.87
CA ILE A 210 -1.26 -6.72 15.69
C ILE A 210 -2.28 -7.76 16.13
N ALA A 211 -2.19 -9.00 15.64
CA ALA A 211 -3.14 -10.06 15.96
C ALA A 211 -3.24 -10.33 17.47
N GLN A 212 -2.10 -10.37 18.16
CA GLN A 212 -2.06 -10.59 19.61
C GLN A 212 -2.64 -9.40 20.40
N ALA A 213 -2.27 -8.17 20.03
CA ALA A 213 -2.75 -6.97 20.72
C ALA A 213 -4.25 -6.76 20.57
N TRP A 214 -4.81 -7.13 19.42
CA TRP A 214 -6.23 -6.95 19.12
C TRP A 214 -7.09 -8.18 19.41
N GLY A 215 -6.49 -9.35 19.66
CA GLY A 215 -7.22 -10.62 19.75
C GLY A 215 -7.98 -10.94 18.45
N ALA A 216 -7.55 -10.41 17.32
CA ALA A 216 -8.27 -10.39 16.07
C ALA A 216 -7.42 -10.89 14.89
N ARG A 217 -8.10 -11.35 13.84
CA ARG A 217 -7.41 -11.72 12.62
C ARG A 217 -6.97 -10.47 11.84
N VAL A 218 -5.76 -10.51 11.30
CA VAL A 218 -5.24 -9.46 10.41
C VAL A 218 -5.46 -9.88 8.98
N TYR A 219 -5.92 -8.94 8.14
CA TYR A 219 -6.03 -9.08 6.70
C TYR A 219 -5.22 -7.99 6.02
N ASP A 220 -4.40 -8.36 5.06
CA ASP A 220 -3.66 -7.40 4.25
C ASP A 220 -4.43 -7.04 2.98
N HIS A 221 -4.25 -5.81 2.51
CA HIS A 221 -4.86 -5.31 1.29
C HIS A 221 -3.87 -4.46 0.51
N TYR A 222 -3.81 -4.70 -0.80
CA TYR A 222 -2.98 -3.94 -1.73
C TYR A 222 -3.81 -3.13 -2.72
N GLY A 223 -3.44 -1.85 -2.86
CA GLY A 223 -3.99 -0.93 -3.83
C GLY A 223 -3.20 0.36 -3.92
N LEU A 224 -3.37 1.08 -5.01
CA LEU A 224 -2.71 2.36 -5.31
C LEU A 224 -3.75 3.42 -5.67
N THR A 225 -3.48 4.68 -5.33
CA THR A 225 -4.39 5.80 -5.71
C THR A 225 -4.60 5.85 -7.21
N GLU A 226 -3.56 5.66 -7.99
CA GLU A 226 -3.57 5.69 -9.44
C GLU A 226 -4.23 4.47 -10.09
N VAL A 227 -4.20 3.32 -9.44
CA VAL A 227 -4.69 2.05 -10.02
C VAL A 227 -6.06 1.65 -9.46
N GLY A 228 -6.26 1.75 -8.17
CA GLY A 228 -7.43 1.26 -7.44
C GLY A 228 -7.08 0.11 -6.48
N PRO A 229 -8.08 -0.56 -5.88
CA PRO A 229 -7.90 -1.72 -5.00
C PRO A 229 -7.68 -2.99 -5.81
N VAL A 230 -6.52 -3.62 -5.68
CA VAL A 230 -6.05 -4.68 -6.58
C VAL A 230 -6.19 -6.08 -5.97
N ALA A 231 -5.79 -6.24 -4.71
CA ALA A 231 -5.72 -7.56 -4.09
C ALA A 231 -6.07 -7.51 -2.60
N PHE A 232 -6.71 -8.56 -2.11
CA PHE A 232 -7.15 -8.71 -0.74
C PHE A 232 -6.79 -10.09 -0.21
N GLU A 233 -6.28 -10.15 1.01
CA GLU A 233 -6.09 -11.41 1.70
C GLU A 233 -7.43 -12.10 1.96
N THR A 234 -7.45 -13.43 1.84
CA THR A 234 -8.65 -14.24 2.03
C THR A 234 -8.63 -15.01 3.36
N THR A 235 -9.81 -15.40 3.83
CA THR A 235 -9.93 -16.14 5.09
C THR A 235 -9.28 -17.52 5.04
N ASP A 236 -9.28 -18.16 3.90
CA ASP A 236 -8.77 -19.52 3.70
C ASP A 236 -7.27 -19.59 3.39
N ARG A 237 -6.67 -18.48 2.91
CA ARG A 237 -5.25 -18.41 2.54
C ARG A 237 -4.56 -17.23 3.24
N PRO A 238 -4.17 -17.38 4.51
CA PRO A 238 -3.47 -16.33 5.25
C PRO A 238 -2.11 -16.01 4.61
N ASN A 239 -1.74 -14.73 4.62
CA ASN A 239 -0.54 -14.16 3.99
C ASN A 239 -0.52 -14.20 2.45
N GLU A 240 -1.61 -14.60 1.81
CA GLU A 240 -1.74 -14.55 0.36
C GLU A 240 -2.89 -13.62 -0.02
N MET A 241 -2.65 -12.67 -0.91
CA MET A 241 -3.68 -11.73 -1.38
C MET A 241 -4.23 -12.19 -2.72
N ARG A 242 -5.54 -12.48 -2.78
CA ARG A 242 -6.26 -12.77 -4.01
C ARG A 242 -6.32 -11.54 -4.90
N ILE A 243 -5.85 -11.68 -6.13
CA ILE A 243 -5.91 -10.63 -7.15
C ILE A 243 -7.33 -10.57 -7.73
N LEU A 244 -7.87 -9.36 -7.90
CA LEU A 244 -9.16 -9.15 -8.58
C LEU A 244 -8.98 -9.21 -10.11
N GLU A 245 -8.71 -10.39 -10.65
CA GLU A 245 -8.36 -10.60 -12.07
C GLU A 245 -9.51 -10.27 -13.05
N SER A 246 -10.75 -10.19 -12.57
CA SER A 246 -11.87 -9.68 -13.36
C SER A 246 -11.78 -8.17 -13.63
N GLU A 247 -10.99 -7.45 -12.82
CA GLU A 247 -10.90 -5.99 -12.82
C GLU A 247 -9.49 -5.48 -13.18
N PHE A 248 -8.49 -6.36 -13.17
CA PHE A 248 -7.09 -6.01 -13.47
C PHE A 248 -6.41 -7.08 -14.32
N LEU A 249 -5.68 -6.65 -15.36
CA LEU A 249 -4.68 -7.50 -15.97
C LEU A 249 -3.36 -7.29 -15.22
N VAL A 250 -2.77 -8.42 -14.85
CA VAL A 250 -1.57 -8.46 -14.01
C VAL A 250 -0.45 -9.16 -14.74
N GLU A 251 0.67 -8.47 -14.87
CA GLU A 251 1.95 -8.99 -15.33
C GLU A 251 2.95 -8.87 -14.17
N VAL A 252 3.83 -9.85 -14.03
CA VAL A 252 5.00 -9.77 -13.13
C VAL A 252 6.23 -9.93 -13.99
N LEU A 253 7.18 -9.00 -13.87
CA LEU A 253 8.35 -8.94 -14.72
C LEU A 253 9.63 -9.00 -13.89
N ASP A 254 10.54 -9.86 -14.28
CA ASP A 254 11.88 -9.85 -13.72
C ASP A 254 12.56 -8.48 -13.97
N PRO A 255 13.01 -7.78 -12.92
CA PRO A 255 13.53 -6.42 -13.07
C PRO A 255 14.80 -6.31 -13.92
N GLY A 256 15.61 -7.38 -13.98
CA GLY A 256 16.88 -7.39 -14.71
C GLY A 256 16.69 -7.67 -16.20
N THR A 257 15.74 -8.54 -16.56
CA THR A 257 15.52 -8.97 -17.95
C THR A 257 14.28 -8.38 -18.60
N GLY A 258 13.33 -7.86 -17.80
CA GLY A 258 12.04 -7.37 -18.28
C GLY A 258 11.10 -8.47 -18.81
N ARG A 259 11.43 -9.73 -18.58
CA ARG A 259 10.64 -10.88 -19.03
C ARG A 259 9.61 -11.31 -17.98
N PRO A 260 8.51 -11.95 -18.40
CA PRO A 260 7.55 -12.54 -17.47
C PRO A 260 8.23 -13.47 -16.46
N SER A 261 7.85 -13.36 -15.20
CA SER A 261 8.37 -14.14 -14.06
C SER A 261 7.28 -14.29 -13.01
N ASP A 262 7.42 -15.28 -12.12
CA ASP A 262 6.55 -15.38 -10.94
C ASP A 262 7.02 -14.46 -9.78
N THR A 263 8.26 -14.01 -9.82
CA THR A 263 8.81 -13.02 -8.86
C THR A 263 9.40 -11.85 -9.61
N GLY A 264 8.98 -10.63 -9.24
CA GLY A 264 9.49 -9.42 -9.90
C GLY A 264 8.59 -8.21 -9.70
N GLU A 265 8.74 -7.24 -10.61
CA GLU A 265 7.96 -6.01 -10.59
C GLU A 265 6.52 -6.25 -11.07
N LEU A 266 5.57 -5.81 -10.27
CA LEU A 266 4.16 -5.85 -10.59
C LEU A 266 3.82 -4.76 -11.62
N VAL A 267 3.19 -5.18 -12.73
CA VAL A 267 2.68 -4.29 -13.77
C VAL A 267 1.17 -4.49 -13.89
N LEU A 268 0.43 -3.39 -13.86
CA LEU A 268 -1.03 -3.42 -13.77
C LEU A 268 -1.70 -2.66 -14.92
N THR A 269 -2.79 -3.25 -15.41
CA THR A 269 -3.76 -2.56 -16.27
C THR A 269 -5.12 -2.63 -15.61
N ASN A 270 -5.72 -1.47 -15.29
CA ASN A 270 -7.08 -1.44 -14.76
C ASN A 270 -8.12 -1.53 -15.88
N LEU A 271 -9.22 -2.25 -15.64
CA LEU A 271 -10.22 -2.57 -16.65
C LEU A 271 -11.53 -1.79 -16.50
N GLY A 272 -11.68 -0.99 -15.46
CA GLY A 272 -12.93 -0.28 -15.21
C GLY A 272 -12.80 1.22 -14.95
N ARG A 273 -11.58 1.75 -14.82
CA ARG A 273 -11.31 3.18 -14.63
C ARG A 273 -11.17 3.88 -15.98
N VAL A 274 -12.21 3.79 -16.80
CA VAL A 274 -12.17 4.20 -18.22
C VAL A 274 -11.85 5.69 -18.41
N GLY A 275 -12.37 6.57 -17.54
CA GLY A 275 -12.14 8.02 -17.66
C GLY A 275 -10.67 8.44 -17.52
N SER A 276 -9.89 7.71 -16.72
CA SER A 276 -8.46 7.96 -16.48
C SER A 276 -7.74 6.61 -16.41
N PRO A 277 -7.59 5.91 -17.56
CA PRO A 277 -7.08 4.54 -17.59
C PRO A 277 -5.59 4.49 -17.25
N LEU A 278 -5.17 3.34 -16.75
CA LEU A 278 -3.76 2.94 -16.69
C LEU A 278 -3.56 1.61 -17.41
N ILE A 279 -2.65 1.62 -18.36
CA ILE A 279 -2.32 0.46 -19.19
C ILE A 279 -0.85 0.14 -19.03
N ARG A 280 -0.55 -1.11 -18.66
CA ARG A 280 0.78 -1.63 -18.39
C ARG A 280 1.59 -0.71 -17.47
N TYR A 281 0.95 -0.32 -16.38
CA TYR A 281 1.57 0.60 -15.40
C TYR A 281 2.59 -0.14 -14.54
N ARG A 282 3.84 0.29 -14.61
CA ARG A 282 4.93 -0.17 -13.76
C ARG A 282 4.74 0.43 -12.37
N THR A 283 4.38 -0.41 -11.40
CA THR A 283 4.05 0.05 -10.05
C THR A 283 5.29 0.38 -9.23
N GLY A 284 6.42 -0.23 -9.57
CA GLY A 284 7.63 -0.25 -8.76
C GLY A 284 7.55 -1.19 -7.55
N ASP A 285 6.42 -1.88 -7.34
CA ASP A 285 6.25 -2.83 -6.25
C ASP A 285 6.73 -4.23 -6.67
N LEU A 286 7.53 -4.88 -5.82
CA LEU A 286 8.04 -6.23 -6.05
C LEU A 286 7.16 -7.24 -5.34
N VAL A 287 6.77 -8.28 -6.05
CA VAL A 287 5.87 -9.34 -5.57
C VAL A 287 6.37 -10.72 -5.97
N THR A 288 5.87 -11.75 -5.29
CA THR A 288 5.91 -13.14 -5.76
C THR A 288 4.48 -13.63 -5.95
N LEU A 289 4.20 -14.25 -7.09
CA LEU A 289 2.93 -14.92 -7.31
C LEU A 289 2.95 -16.29 -6.64
N SER A 290 1.87 -16.66 -5.98
CA SER A 290 1.70 -18.00 -5.44
C SER A 290 1.74 -19.03 -6.58
N PRO A 291 2.45 -20.16 -6.40
CA PRO A 291 2.50 -21.20 -7.40
C PRO A 291 1.15 -21.93 -7.59
N THR A 292 0.23 -21.73 -6.65
CA THR A 292 -1.08 -22.39 -6.64
C THR A 292 -2.20 -21.38 -6.85
N ARG A 293 -3.24 -21.82 -7.57
CA ARG A 293 -4.50 -21.09 -7.72
C ARG A 293 -5.56 -21.71 -6.80
N ASP A 294 -6.63 -20.98 -6.51
CA ASP A 294 -7.79 -21.57 -5.85
C ASP A 294 -8.65 -22.43 -6.82
N ALA A 295 -9.70 -23.03 -6.29
CA ALA A 295 -10.61 -23.88 -7.06
C ALA A 295 -11.35 -23.11 -8.19
N GLN A 296 -11.43 -21.78 -8.09
CA GLN A 296 -12.01 -20.87 -9.07
C GLN A 296 -10.96 -20.39 -10.09
N GLY A 297 -9.69 -20.72 -9.88
CA GLY A 297 -8.58 -20.37 -10.77
C GLY A 297 -7.96 -18.99 -10.48
N HIS A 298 -8.27 -18.32 -9.37
CA HIS A 298 -7.69 -17.02 -9.04
C HIS A 298 -6.20 -17.13 -8.69
N ARG A 299 -5.42 -16.10 -9.09
CA ARG A 299 -4.03 -15.94 -8.68
C ARG A 299 -3.94 -15.16 -7.36
N TYR A 300 -2.84 -15.42 -6.67
CA TYR A 300 -2.54 -14.80 -5.39
C TYR A 300 -1.13 -14.20 -5.39
N ILE A 301 -0.96 -13.09 -4.67
CA ILE A 301 0.34 -12.55 -4.30
C ILE A 301 0.73 -13.20 -2.98
N ASP A 302 1.84 -13.93 -2.95
CA ASP A 302 2.38 -14.59 -1.77
C ASP A 302 3.26 -13.63 -0.96
N GLY A 303 3.06 -13.59 0.36
CA GLY A 303 3.84 -12.75 1.27
C GLY A 303 3.62 -11.23 1.08
N GLY A 304 2.60 -10.81 0.34
CA GLY A 304 2.27 -9.41 0.13
C GLY A 304 3.25 -8.65 -0.78
N ILE A 305 3.41 -7.35 -0.51
CA ILE A 305 4.38 -6.52 -1.21
C ILE A 305 5.73 -6.68 -0.52
N LEU A 306 6.68 -7.31 -1.22
CA LEU A 306 8.00 -7.62 -0.68
C LEU A 306 8.82 -6.35 -0.42
N SER A 307 8.80 -5.44 -1.38
CA SER A 307 9.51 -4.15 -1.33
C SER A 307 9.11 -3.28 -2.51
N ARG A 308 9.67 -2.08 -2.57
CA ARG A 308 9.60 -1.23 -3.75
C ARG A 308 10.96 -1.21 -4.46
N ALA A 309 10.96 -1.28 -5.78
CA ALA A 309 12.19 -1.22 -6.57
C ALA A 309 12.92 0.12 -6.38
N ASP A 310 12.17 1.23 -6.16
CA ASP A 310 12.70 2.57 -5.94
C ASP A 310 13.11 2.86 -4.47
N ASP A 311 12.75 1.99 -3.52
CA ASP A 311 13.16 2.10 -2.11
C ASP A 311 14.49 1.38 -1.80
N MET A 312 15.07 0.69 -2.79
CA MET A 312 16.32 -0.02 -2.60
C MET A 312 17.45 0.95 -2.22
N ILE A 313 18.12 0.62 -1.13
CA ILE A 313 19.23 1.40 -0.59
C ILE A 313 20.54 0.74 -1.03
N HIS A 314 21.36 1.48 -1.77
CA HIS A 314 22.69 1.05 -2.16
C HIS A 314 23.70 1.56 -1.13
N ILE A 315 24.24 0.68 -0.30
CA ILE A 315 25.20 1.04 0.73
C ILE A 315 26.36 0.05 0.72
N ARG A 316 27.59 0.55 0.58
CA ARG A 316 28.83 -0.24 0.64
C ARG A 316 28.78 -1.49 -0.27
N GLY A 317 28.21 -1.35 -1.48
CA GLY A 317 28.06 -2.45 -2.43
C GLY A 317 26.93 -3.44 -2.15
N ASN A 318 26.12 -3.21 -1.13
CA ASN A 318 24.94 -4.02 -0.82
C ASN A 318 23.66 -3.34 -1.27
N ASN A 319 22.70 -4.15 -1.71
CA ASN A 319 21.35 -3.75 -2.04
C ASN A 319 20.45 -4.14 -0.86
N LEU A 320 19.95 -3.15 -0.13
CA LEU A 320 19.12 -3.34 1.05
C LEU A 320 17.73 -2.74 0.81
N TYR A 321 16.71 -3.43 1.28
CA TYR A 321 15.35 -2.92 1.29
C TYR A 321 14.96 -2.55 2.74
N PRO A 322 14.38 -1.35 2.97
CA PRO A 322 13.89 -0.95 4.29
C PRO A 322 12.93 -1.95 4.90
N SER A 323 12.09 -2.59 4.09
CA SER A 323 11.16 -3.64 4.54
C SER A 323 11.87 -4.87 5.12
N ALA A 324 13.03 -5.25 4.56
CA ALA A 324 13.83 -6.36 5.11
C ALA A 324 14.43 -5.99 6.47
N ILE A 325 14.92 -4.75 6.62
CA ILE A 325 15.41 -4.24 7.91
C ILE A 325 14.27 -4.20 8.94
N GLU A 326 13.10 -3.68 8.55
CA GLU A 326 11.91 -3.65 9.39
C GLU A 326 11.52 -5.05 9.86
N ALA A 327 11.50 -6.03 8.95
CA ALA A 327 11.16 -7.41 9.28
C ALA A 327 12.07 -7.99 10.38
N VAL A 328 13.37 -7.66 10.38
CA VAL A 328 14.29 -8.08 11.43
C VAL A 328 14.01 -7.35 12.75
N ILE A 329 13.87 -6.01 12.71
CA ILE A 329 13.65 -5.19 13.91
C ILE A 329 12.34 -5.59 14.63
N ARG A 330 11.28 -5.83 13.88
CA ARG A 330 9.95 -6.16 14.43
C ARG A 330 9.89 -7.49 15.20
N ARG A 331 10.88 -8.36 15.07
CA ARG A 331 11.00 -9.58 15.90
C ARG A 331 11.33 -9.26 17.37
N PHE A 332 11.90 -8.10 17.63
CA PHE A 332 12.22 -7.65 18.99
C PHE A 332 11.01 -6.94 19.58
N ARG A 333 10.28 -7.61 20.47
CA ARG A 333 9.05 -7.06 21.09
C ARG A 333 9.32 -5.82 21.94
N GLU A 334 10.53 -5.70 22.44
CA GLU A 334 11.00 -4.57 23.24
C GLU A 334 11.21 -3.30 22.41
N VAL A 335 11.26 -3.40 21.08
CA VAL A 335 11.32 -2.25 20.18
C VAL A 335 9.90 -1.75 19.89
N VAL A 336 9.60 -0.56 20.38
CA VAL A 336 8.31 0.13 20.15
C VAL A 336 8.31 0.78 18.76
N GLU A 337 9.35 1.58 18.49
CA GLU A 337 9.48 2.31 17.22
C GLU A 337 10.94 2.33 16.77
N PHE A 338 11.17 2.60 15.49
CA PHE A 338 12.52 2.68 14.92
C PHE A 338 12.58 3.69 13.78
N ARG A 339 13.81 4.14 13.46
CA ARG A 339 14.11 5.01 12.34
C ARG A 339 15.38 4.56 11.64
N ILE A 340 15.36 4.55 10.30
CA ILE A 340 16.51 4.26 9.44
C ILE A 340 17.03 5.60 8.91
N LEU A 341 18.25 5.95 9.25
CA LEU A 341 18.93 7.15 8.79
C LEU A 341 19.91 6.77 7.68
N ILE A 342 19.73 7.36 6.50
CA ILE A 342 20.64 7.19 5.37
C ILE A 342 21.39 8.52 5.22
N ASP A 343 22.68 8.48 5.50
CA ASP A 343 23.54 9.65 5.33
C ASP A 343 24.13 9.63 3.91
N GLU A 344 23.66 10.56 3.09
CA GLU A 344 24.12 10.81 1.71
C GLU A 344 25.04 12.05 1.64
N SER A 345 25.56 12.54 2.77
CA SER A 345 26.38 13.75 2.83
C SER A 345 27.81 13.51 2.35
N GLU A 346 28.28 12.27 2.34
CA GLU A 346 29.61 11.87 1.89
C GLU A 346 29.57 11.05 0.59
N VAL A 347 30.76 10.79 0.00
CA VAL A 347 30.90 10.02 -1.24
C VAL A 347 30.38 8.58 -1.09
N LEU A 348 30.49 8.02 0.12
CA LEU A 348 29.94 6.70 0.47
C LEU A 348 28.80 6.91 1.45
N SER A 349 27.58 6.64 1.01
CA SER A 349 26.41 6.66 1.88
C SER A 349 26.59 5.72 3.06
N ASP A 350 26.18 6.15 4.25
CA ASP A 350 26.16 5.34 5.47
C ASP A 350 24.73 5.13 5.99
N LEU A 351 24.54 4.06 6.75
CA LEU A 351 23.25 3.71 7.31
C LEU A 351 23.36 3.55 8.81
N LYS A 352 22.49 4.23 9.52
CA LYS A 352 22.34 4.11 10.97
C LYS A 352 20.88 3.80 11.31
N ILE A 353 20.66 3.00 12.33
CA ILE A 353 19.32 2.68 12.82
C ILE A 353 19.18 3.21 14.25
N GLU A 354 18.10 3.90 14.50
CA GLU A 354 17.68 4.27 15.84
C GLU A 354 16.48 3.42 16.23
N ILE A 355 16.55 2.81 17.40
CA ILE A 355 15.46 2.03 17.98
C ILE A 355 14.99 2.69 19.27
N GLU A 356 13.69 2.70 19.51
CA GLU A 356 13.07 3.14 20.74
C GLU A 356 12.62 1.93 21.54
N PRO A 357 13.25 1.63 22.69
CA PRO A 357 12.85 0.52 23.53
C PRO A 357 11.61 0.85 24.36
N THR A 358 10.89 -0.17 24.82
CA THR A 358 9.79 -0.05 25.80
C THR A 358 10.28 0.52 27.14
N ASP A 359 11.53 0.21 27.52
CA ASP A 359 12.19 0.69 28.73
C ASP A 359 13.65 1.04 28.41
N ALA A 360 14.10 2.19 28.90
CA ALA A 360 15.47 2.68 28.71
C ALA A 360 16.53 1.70 29.22
N ALA A 361 16.21 0.88 30.23
CA ALA A 361 17.10 -0.13 30.80
C ALA A 361 17.54 -1.21 29.79
N PHE A 362 16.73 -1.45 28.75
CA PHE A 362 17.07 -2.41 27.69
C PHE A 362 17.99 -1.84 26.60
N GLY A 363 18.14 -0.50 26.54
CA GLY A 363 18.65 0.23 25.39
C GLY A 363 19.89 -0.35 24.74
N THR A 364 21.05 -0.36 25.44
CA THR A 364 22.34 -0.77 24.84
C THR A 364 22.34 -2.23 24.39
N LYS A 365 21.89 -3.14 25.25
CA LYS A 365 21.87 -4.57 24.93
C LYS A 365 20.90 -4.92 23.81
N LEU A 366 19.76 -4.21 23.76
CA LEU A 366 18.77 -4.38 22.70
C LEU A 366 19.35 -3.92 21.37
N ALA A 367 20.01 -2.76 21.32
CA ALA A 367 20.68 -2.25 20.12
C ALA A 367 21.73 -3.23 19.58
N GLU A 368 22.56 -3.80 20.45
CA GLU A 368 23.55 -4.83 20.07
C GLU A 368 22.89 -6.09 19.50
N ASN A 369 21.77 -6.53 20.09
CA ASN A 369 21.04 -7.72 19.63
C ASN A 369 20.41 -7.47 18.26
N VAL A 370 19.80 -6.30 18.05
CA VAL A 370 19.24 -5.88 16.76
C VAL A 370 20.33 -5.80 15.69
N ALA A 371 21.47 -5.15 15.99
CA ALA A 371 22.60 -5.05 15.06
C ALA A 371 23.13 -6.43 14.67
N ARG A 372 23.20 -7.35 15.65
CA ARG A 372 23.62 -8.74 15.39
C ARG A 372 22.64 -9.46 14.48
N ALA A 373 21.33 -9.37 14.76
CA ALA A 373 20.30 -10.01 13.95
C ALA A 373 20.32 -9.48 12.50
N ILE A 374 20.45 -8.17 12.31
CA ILE A 374 20.56 -7.57 10.97
C ILE A 374 21.80 -8.10 10.24
N ARG A 375 22.95 -8.18 10.94
CA ARG A 375 24.16 -8.74 10.34
C ARG A 375 24.00 -10.21 9.95
N ASP A 376 23.38 -11.01 10.81
CA ASP A 376 23.27 -12.45 10.62
C ASP A 376 22.25 -12.80 9.53
N ASP A 377 21.16 -12.03 9.38
CA ASP A 377 20.10 -12.29 8.41
C ASP A 377 20.32 -11.58 7.06
N LEU A 378 20.84 -10.34 7.10
CA LEU A 378 20.99 -9.52 5.89
C LEU A 378 22.45 -9.42 5.42
N LEU A 379 23.37 -10.08 6.13
CA LEU A 379 24.82 -10.08 5.86
C LEU A 379 25.40 -8.65 5.78
N PHE A 380 24.80 -7.73 6.51
CA PHE A 380 25.14 -6.32 6.50
C PHE A 380 25.40 -5.79 7.92
N ARG A 381 26.53 -5.09 8.10
CA ARG A 381 26.86 -4.44 9.37
C ARG A 381 26.30 -3.03 9.40
N VAL A 382 25.54 -2.72 10.43
CA VAL A 382 24.92 -1.41 10.65
C VAL A 382 25.07 -0.97 12.10
N ASP A 383 25.22 0.32 12.32
CA ASP A 383 25.19 0.91 13.63
C ASP A 383 23.74 1.04 14.11
N VAL A 384 23.45 0.46 15.27
CA VAL A 384 22.14 0.57 15.92
C VAL A 384 22.32 1.30 17.24
N ALA A 385 21.55 2.37 17.44
CA ALA A 385 21.54 3.13 18.67
C ALA A 385 20.15 3.10 19.31
N ALA A 386 20.08 2.92 20.61
CA ALA A 386 18.84 3.10 21.34
C ALA A 386 18.65 4.58 21.69
N VAL A 387 17.43 5.08 21.47
CA VAL A 387 16.99 6.41 21.90
C VAL A 387 16.07 6.29 23.12
N ALA A 388 15.85 7.38 23.84
CA ALA A 388 14.95 7.35 25.00
C ALA A 388 13.50 7.06 24.58
N PRO A 389 12.71 6.37 25.43
CA PRO A 389 11.28 6.18 25.18
C PRO A 389 10.55 7.50 24.91
N GLY A 390 9.64 7.51 23.93
CA GLY A 390 8.88 8.69 23.51
C GLY A 390 9.65 9.66 22.58
N THR A 391 10.85 9.28 22.10
CA THR A 391 11.68 10.15 21.24
C THR A 391 11.26 10.09 19.78
N LEU A 392 10.94 8.90 19.26
CA LEU A 392 10.58 8.74 17.86
C LEU A 392 9.12 9.10 17.60
N PRO A 393 8.82 9.70 16.45
CA PRO A 393 7.45 10.11 16.12
C PRO A 393 6.52 8.90 16.00
N ARG A 394 5.26 9.10 16.40
CA ARG A 394 4.17 8.15 16.14
C ARG A 394 3.40 8.59 14.89
N PHE A 395 2.94 7.63 14.12
CA PHE A 395 2.27 7.89 12.85
C PHE A 395 0.81 7.43 12.89
N GLU A 396 -0.11 8.33 12.54
CA GLU A 396 -1.54 8.01 12.39
C GLU A 396 -1.90 7.50 10.98
N LEU A 397 -0.98 7.69 10.03
CA LEU A 397 -1.08 7.26 8.64
C LEU A 397 0.13 6.39 8.29
N LYS A 398 0.62 6.48 7.04
CA LYS A 398 1.85 5.79 6.61
C LYS A 398 3.05 6.26 7.41
N SER A 399 3.87 5.32 7.83
CA SER A 399 5.13 5.60 8.52
C SER A 399 6.14 6.32 7.63
N ARG A 400 7.01 7.13 8.25
CA ARG A 400 8.16 7.79 7.62
C ARG A 400 9.42 7.43 8.38
N ARG A 401 9.74 6.13 8.40
CA ARG A 401 10.87 5.60 9.15
C ARG A 401 12.20 5.76 8.45
N VAL A 402 12.21 5.88 7.13
CA VAL A 402 13.44 6.10 6.35
C VAL A 402 13.65 7.59 6.15
N VAL A 403 14.77 8.09 6.68
CA VAL A 403 15.16 9.51 6.59
C VAL A 403 16.50 9.61 5.86
N ARG A 404 16.52 10.35 4.75
CA ARG A 404 17.73 10.63 4.00
C ARG A 404 18.27 11.99 4.39
N VAL A 405 19.49 11.99 4.92
CA VAL A 405 20.23 13.21 5.29
C VAL A 405 21.11 13.58 4.10
N LYS A 406 20.80 14.69 3.46
CA LYS A 406 21.60 15.25 2.37
C LYS A 406 22.51 16.36 2.90
N LYS A 407 23.66 16.57 2.26
CA LYS A 407 24.49 17.74 2.54
C LYS A 407 23.67 18.99 2.30
N SER A 408 23.59 19.87 3.31
CA SER A 408 23.07 21.22 3.09
C SER A 408 23.96 21.92 2.05
N VAL A 409 23.35 22.30 0.93
CA VAL A 409 24.01 23.09 -0.14
C VAL A 409 24.12 24.53 0.32
#